data_97d2c6aed7a4c28d42f6f8c7205d96d4
#
_entry.id   97d2c6aed7a4c28d42f6f8c7205d96d4
#
_cell.length_a   1.000
_cell.length_b   1.000
_cell.length_c   1.000
_cell.angle_alpha   90.00
_cell.angle_beta   90.00
_cell.angle_gamma   90.00
#
_symmetry.space_group_name_H-M   'P 1'
#
loop_
_entity.id
_entity.type
_entity.pdbx_description
1 polymer ?
#
loop_
_entity_poly.entity_id
_entity_poly.type
_entity_poly.pdbx_seq_one_letter_code
_entity_poly.pdbx_strand_id
1 'polypeptide(L)'
;QPAPKAAETSGKAETLGAHMNGEVLPVEEVKDEAFASCALGEGIAVEPSEGKLYAPADATVDNLFDTHHAIGLVTETGAELLLHIGIDTVKLGGEHFTAHVKVGQKVKKGDLLISFDMDAIKAKGYLCTTPMIVCNTDDYKAVKPLVTGTVKAGQDILHVE
;
A
#
# COMPACT_ATOMS: atom_id res chain seq x y z
N GLN A 1 0.43 20.14 -22.34
CA GLN A 1 0.59 20.22 -21.65
C GLN A 1 0.98 20.30 -21.25
N PRO A 2 1.10 20.35 -21.19
CA PRO A 2 1.38 20.36 -20.37
C PRO A 2 1.57 20.43 -19.83
N ALA A 3 1.53 20.39 -19.54
CA ALA A 3 1.57 20.47 -18.74
C ALA A 3 1.65 20.44 -18.27
N PRO A 4 1.71 20.52 -17.96
CA PRO A 4 1.67 20.46 -17.27
C PRO A 4 1.65 20.19 -16.80
N LYS A 5 1.57 19.98 -16.52
CA LYS A 5 1.34 19.76 -15.80
C LYS A 5 1.19 20.10 -15.13
N ALA A 6 1.15 20.28 -14.95
CA ALA A 6 0.96 20.48 -14.18
C ALA A 6 0.71 20.60 -13.57
N ALA A 7 0.67 20.74 -13.49
CA ALA A 7 0.35 20.69 -12.90
C ALA A 7 -0.12 20.44 -12.71
N GLU A 8 -0.26 20.47 -12.73
CA GLU A 8 -0.75 20.17 -12.59
C GLU A 8 -1.03 19.23 -12.42
N THR A 9 -0.99 19.02 -12.84
CA THR A 9 -1.65 18.09 -12.24
C THR A 9 -1.35 17.72 -10.96
N SER A 10 -1.18 18.39 -10.09
CA SER A 10 -1.06 17.96 -8.73
C SER A 10 -2.21 17.09 -8.35
N GLY A 11 -1.94 16.07 -7.59
CA GLY A 11 -2.96 15.18 -7.09
C GLY A 11 -3.95 15.90 -6.22
N LYS A 12 -5.19 15.46 -6.27
CA LYS A 12 -6.24 16.01 -5.42
C LYS A 12 -6.08 15.48 -4.01
N ALA A 13 -6.39 16.31 -3.03
CA ALA A 13 -6.37 15.89 -1.64
C ALA A 13 -7.31 14.71 -1.42
N GLU A 14 -6.84 13.70 -0.68
CA GLU A 14 -7.67 12.59 -0.27
C GLU A 14 -7.10 11.93 0.97
N THR A 15 -7.99 11.23 1.68
CA THR A 15 -7.59 10.49 2.86
C THR A 15 -7.70 9.00 2.57
N LEU A 16 -6.62 8.27 2.86
CA LEU A 16 -6.55 6.84 2.61
C LEU A 16 -6.82 6.07 3.88
N GLY A 17 -7.59 5.00 3.76
CA GLY A 17 -7.87 4.11 4.87
C GLY A 17 -6.76 3.10 5.07
N ALA A 18 -6.76 2.48 6.26
CA ALA A 18 -5.81 1.42 6.55
C ALA A 18 -6.01 0.27 5.57
N HIS A 19 -4.92 -0.23 5.03
CA HIS A 19 -4.93 -1.31 4.06
C HIS A 19 -4.96 -2.68 4.72
N MET A 20 -4.87 -2.73 6.04
CA MET A 20 -5.02 -3.98 6.80
C MET A 20 -5.24 -3.67 8.28
N ASN A 21 -5.68 -4.69 9.02
CA ASN A 21 -5.76 -4.60 10.47
C ASN A 21 -4.36 -4.82 11.04
N GLY A 22 -3.95 -4.00 11.98
CA GLY A 22 -2.64 -4.15 12.59
C GLY A 22 -2.16 -2.89 13.27
N GLU A 23 -0.85 -2.75 13.37
CA GLU A 23 -0.23 -1.63 14.03
C GLU A 23 0.52 -0.76 13.02
N VAL A 24 0.23 0.54 13.03
CA VAL A 24 0.85 1.51 12.14
C VAL A 24 2.27 1.80 12.59
N LEU A 25 3.18 1.91 11.62
CA LEU A 25 4.53 2.43 11.86
C LEU A 25 4.94 3.35 10.72
N PRO A 26 5.84 4.31 11.02
CA PRO A 26 6.35 5.19 9.96
C PRO A 26 7.09 4.36 8.91
N VAL A 27 6.98 4.78 7.64
CA VAL A 27 7.67 4.07 6.56
C VAL A 27 9.18 4.04 6.77
N GLU A 28 9.72 5.06 7.42
CA GLU A 28 11.16 5.14 7.72
C GLU A 28 11.64 4.03 8.66
N GLU A 29 10.71 3.39 9.39
CA GLU A 29 11.04 2.29 10.29
C GLU A 29 10.94 0.91 9.64
N VAL A 30 10.52 0.85 8.39
CA VAL A 30 10.45 -0.41 7.65
C VAL A 30 11.88 -0.94 7.45
N LYS A 31 12.06 -2.24 7.66
CA LYS A 31 13.39 -2.85 7.58
C LYS A 31 13.76 -3.21 6.15
N ASP A 32 13.63 -2.24 5.26
CA ASP A 32 14.01 -2.36 3.85
C ASP A 32 14.38 -0.96 3.40
N GLU A 33 15.61 -0.76 2.95
CA GLU A 33 16.14 0.55 2.59
C GLU A 33 15.35 1.22 1.48
N ALA A 34 14.83 0.44 0.52
CA ALA A 34 14.08 1.00 -0.59
C ALA A 34 12.81 1.71 -0.10
N PHE A 35 12.19 1.20 0.97
CA PHE A 35 11.02 1.84 1.58
C PHE A 35 11.42 2.89 2.62
N ALA A 36 12.37 2.55 3.49
CA ALA A 36 12.74 3.41 4.61
C ALA A 36 13.38 4.73 4.15
N SER A 37 14.07 4.71 3.02
CA SER A 37 14.70 5.92 2.46
C SER A 37 13.71 6.79 1.70
N CYS A 38 12.47 6.32 1.52
CA CYS A 38 11.44 6.97 0.70
C CYS A 38 11.85 7.07 -0.79
N ALA A 39 12.75 6.20 -1.24
CA ALA A 39 13.19 6.20 -2.64
C ALA A 39 12.05 5.88 -3.59
N LEU A 40 11.08 5.07 -3.15
CA LEU A 40 9.92 4.71 -3.97
C LEU A 40 8.75 5.67 -3.78
N GLY A 41 8.81 6.52 -2.76
CA GLY A 41 7.78 7.47 -2.41
C GLY A 41 7.57 7.50 -0.90
N GLU A 42 6.77 8.46 -0.45
CA GLU A 42 6.40 8.55 0.97
C GLU A 42 5.14 7.75 1.23
N GLY A 43 4.91 7.39 2.47
CA GLY A 43 3.75 6.61 2.83
C GLY A 43 3.72 6.23 4.29
N ILE A 44 3.17 5.05 4.55
CA ILE A 44 2.98 4.54 5.90
C ILE A 44 3.07 3.01 5.81
N ALA A 45 3.32 2.37 6.93
CA ALA A 45 3.34 0.90 6.95
C ALA A 45 2.45 0.38 8.06
N VAL A 46 2.01 -0.87 7.91
CA VAL A 46 1.24 -1.58 8.94
C VAL A 46 1.91 -2.91 9.20
N GLU A 47 2.08 -3.24 10.48
CA GLU A 47 2.45 -4.58 10.91
C GLU A 47 1.14 -5.33 11.08
N PRO A 48 0.79 -6.27 10.18
CA PRO A 48 -0.55 -6.85 10.18
C PRO A 48 -0.81 -7.80 11.33
N SER A 49 -2.05 -7.83 11.78
CA SER A 49 -2.53 -8.79 12.78
C SER A 49 -3.29 -9.94 12.12
N GLU A 50 -3.61 -9.84 10.83
CA GLU A 50 -4.22 -10.94 10.08
C GLU A 50 -3.74 -10.89 8.64
N GLY A 51 -3.86 -11.99 7.93
CA GLY A 51 -3.32 -12.15 6.58
C GLY A 51 -4.26 -11.65 5.49
N LYS A 52 -4.70 -10.40 5.57
CA LYS A 52 -5.61 -9.82 4.58
C LYS A 52 -5.22 -8.39 4.26
N LEU A 53 -5.17 -8.09 2.95
CA LEU A 53 -4.89 -6.76 2.43
C LEU A 53 -6.15 -6.21 1.78
N TYR A 54 -6.55 -5.01 2.19
CA TYR A 54 -7.78 -4.37 1.72
C TYR A 54 -7.47 -3.10 0.94
N ALA A 55 -8.40 -2.69 0.07
CA ALA A 55 -8.25 -1.45 -0.68
C ALA A 55 -8.38 -0.25 0.26
N PRO A 56 -7.41 0.68 0.22
CA PRO A 56 -7.44 1.87 1.09
C PRO A 56 -8.34 2.98 0.58
N ALA A 57 -8.82 2.86 -0.65
CA ALA A 57 -9.67 3.85 -1.30
C ALA A 57 -10.31 3.22 -2.52
N ASP A 58 -11.31 3.90 -3.09
CA ASP A 58 -11.86 3.51 -4.39
C ASP A 58 -10.76 3.70 -5.43
N ALA A 59 -10.49 2.67 -6.22
CA ALA A 59 -9.32 2.64 -7.10
C ALA A 59 -9.50 1.66 -8.24
N THR A 60 -8.54 1.68 -9.15
CA THR A 60 -8.41 0.68 -10.21
C THR A 60 -7.11 -0.08 -9.98
N VAL A 61 -7.14 -1.39 -10.15
CA VAL A 61 -5.93 -2.21 -10.05
C VAL A 61 -5.07 -1.92 -11.30
N ASP A 62 -3.95 -1.26 -11.09
CA ASP A 62 -3.04 -0.84 -12.16
C ASP A 62 -2.01 -1.92 -12.47
N ASN A 63 -1.55 -2.60 -11.45
CA ASN A 63 -0.53 -3.63 -11.57
C ASN A 63 -0.72 -4.68 -10.48
N LEU A 64 -0.55 -5.94 -10.84
CA LEU A 64 -0.56 -7.05 -9.89
C LEU A 64 0.66 -7.90 -10.19
N PHE A 65 1.57 -7.97 -9.24
CA PHE A 65 2.81 -8.73 -9.41
C PHE A 65 2.50 -10.21 -9.55
N ASP A 66 3.20 -10.91 -10.43
CA ASP A 66 2.97 -12.33 -10.69
C ASP A 66 3.07 -13.18 -9.42
N THR A 67 3.90 -12.74 -8.48
CA THR A 67 4.08 -13.43 -7.20
C THR A 67 3.03 -13.02 -6.16
N HIS A 68 2.11 -12.13 -6.51
CA HIS A 68 0.96 -11.69 -5.69
C HIS A 68 1.33 -11.10 -4.33
N HIS A 69 2.61 -10.79 -4.10
CA HIS A 69 3.05 -10.15 -2.85
C HIS A 69 2.87 -8.64 -2.88
N ALA A 70 2.63 -8.07 -4.06
CA ALA A 70 2.51 -6.63 -4.22
C ALA A 70 1.46 -6.29 -5.26
N ILE A 71 0.82 -5.14 -5.09
CA ILE A 71 -0.23 -4.67 -5.99
C ILE A 71 -0.12 -3.15 -6.12
N GLY A 72 -0.31 -2.65 -7.33
CA GLY A 72 -0.38 -1.23 -7.61
C GLY A 72 -1.81 -0.81 -7.86
N LEU A 73 -2.21 0.30 -7.25
CA LEU A 73 -3.56 0.86 -7.39
C LEU A 73 -3.44 2.31 -7.85
N VAL A 74 -4.38 2.76 -8.66
CA VAL A 74 -4.55 4.19 -8.95
C VAL A 74 -5.92 4.57 -8.40
N THR A 75 -5.93 5.48 -7.42
CA THR A 75 -7.20 5.91 -6.81
C THR A 75 -7.97 6.79 -7.78
N GLU A 76 -9.26 6.98 -7.51
CA GLU A 76 -10.08 7.82 -8.39
C GLU A 76 -9.66 9.28 -8.39
N THR A 77 -8.96 9.72 -7.36
CA THR A 77 -8.43 11.08 -7.29
C THR A 77 -7.00 11.19 -7.81
N GLY A 78 -6.39 10.08 -8.21
CA GLY A 78 -5.10 10.10 -8.91
C GLY A 78 -3.88 9.67 -8.11
N ALA A 79 -4.04 9.20 -6.88
CA ALA A 79 -2.90 8.69 -6.12
C ALA A 79 -2.45 7.34 -6.67
N GLU A 80 -1.15 7.20 -6.93
CA GLU A 80 -0.57 5.94 -7.40
C GLU A 80 0.04 5.23 -6.20
N LEU A 81 -0.58 4.12 -5.81
CA LEU A 81 -0.24 3.42 -4.58
C LEU A 81 0.44 2.10 -4.88
N LEU A 82 1.48 1.80 -4.11
CA LEU A 82 2.09 0.48 -4.08
C LEU A 82 1.85 -0.11 -2.69
N LEU A 83 1.20 -1.26 -2.65
CA LEU A 83 0.99 -2.03 -1.43
C LEU A 83 1.88 -3.27 -1.54
N HIS A 84 2.86 -3.38 -0.65
CA HIS A 84 3.88 -4.45 -0.72
C HIS A 84 3.81 -5.29 0.54
N ILE A 85 3.29 -6.52 0.42
CA ILE A 85 3.09 -7.39 1.58
C ILE A 85 4.43 -8.01 1.99
N GLY A 86 4.91 -7.60 3.14
CA GLY A 86 6.13 -8.16 3.73
C GLY A 86 7.41 -7.60 3.12
N ILE A 87 8.53 -8.08 3.66
CA ILE A 87 9.87 -7.67 3.26
C ILE A 87 10.55 -8.84 2.58
N ASP A 88 11.07 -8.62 1.36
CA ASP A 88 11.72 -9.65 0.54
C ASP A 88 10.82 -10.82 0.16
N THR A 89 9.52 -10.68 0.32
CA THR A 89 8.56 -11.76 0.09
C THR A 89 8.42 -12.14 -1.37
N VAL A 90 8.95 -11.36 -2.29
CA VAL A 90 9.07 -11.76 -3.70
C VAL A 90 9.80 -13.10 -3.83
N LYS A 91 10.72 -13.39 -2.92
CA LYS A 91 11.51 -14.63 -2.93
C LYS A 91 10.67 -15.88 -2.66
N LEU A 92 9.43 -15.72 -2.18
CA LEU A 92 8.52 -16.83 -1.96
C LEU A 92 7.90 -17.34 -3.27
N GLY A 93 8.07 -16.63 -4.37
CA GLY A 93 7.59 -17.08 -5.68
C GLY A 93 6.09 -17.21 -5.79
N GLY A 94 5.35 -16.49 -4.96
CA GLY A 94 3.89 -16.54 -4.95
C GLY A 94 3.29 -17.49 -3.93
N GLU A 95 4.13 -18.29 -3.27
CA GLU A 95 3.64 -19.18 -2.20
C GLU A 95 3.05 -18.36 -1.07
N HIS A 96 1.91 -18.81 -0.56
CA HIS A 96 1.22 -18.22 0.60
C HIS A 96 0.47 -16.93 0.30
N PHE A 97 0.37 -16.53 -0.99
CA PHE A 97 -0.40 -15.35 -1.40
C PHE A 97 -1.53 -15.77 -2.36
N THR A 98 -2.72 -15.21 -2.15
CA THR A 98 -3.87 -15.44 -3.03
C THR A 98 -4.46 -14.11 -3.43
N ALA A 99 -4.43 -13.79 -4.73
CA ALA A 99 -5.04 -12.58 -5.24
C ALA A 99 -6.54 -12.80 -5.46
N HIS A 100 -7.34 -11.81 -5.06
CA HIS A 100 -8.79 -11.85 -5.23
C HIS A 100 -9.27 -10.87 -6.29
N VAL A 101 -8.33 -10.16 -6.92
CA VAL A 101 -8.61 -9.16 -7.96
C VAL A 101 -7.65 -9.37 -9.12
N LYS A 102 -7.88 -8.63 -10.21
CA LYS A 102 -7.01 -8.69 -11.39
C LYS A 102 -6.80 -7.29 -11.93
N VAL A 103 -5.77 -7.15 -12.77
CA VAL A 103 -5.43 -5.88 -13.41
C VAL A 103 -6.62 -5.36 -14.19
N GLY A 104 -6.90 -4.07 -14.04
CA GLY A 104 -8.01 -3.41 -14.70
C GLY A 104 -9.30 -3.41 -13.89
N GLN A 105 -9.38 -4.20 -12.83
CA GLN A 105 -10.58 -4.26 -12.00
C GLN A 105 -10.72 -3.02 -11.16
N LYS A 106 -11.95 -2.48 -11.06
CA LYS A 106 -12.26 -1.40 -10.13
C LYS A 106 -12.60 -1.98 -8.77
N VAL A 107 -12.03 -1.39 -7.73
CA VAL A 107 -12.26 -1.83 -6.35
C VAL A 107 -12.76 -0.65 -5.53
N LYS A 108 -13.45 -0.96 -4.45
CA LYS A 108 -13.94 0.03 -3.50
C LYS A 108 -13.18 -0.07 -2.21
N LYS A 109 -13.08 1.05 -1.49
CA LYS A 109 -12.45 1.06 -0.17
C LYS A 109 -13.01 -0.08 0.69
N GLY A 110 -12.11 -0.90 1.23
CA GLY A 110 -12.49 -2.04 2.06
C GLY A 110 -12.60 -3.36 1.32
N ASP A 111 -12.52 -3.37 -0.01
CA ASP A 111 -12.54 -4.63 -0.77
C ASP A 111 -11.27 -5.45 -0.47
N LEU A 112 -11.44 -6.75 -0.33
CA LEU A 112 -10.30 -7.65 -0.11
C LEU A 112 -9.51 -7.80 -1.41
N LEU A 113 -8.24 -7.49 -1.36
CA LEU A 113 -7.34 -7.53 -2.52
C LEU A 113 -6.54 -8.83 -2.57
N ILE A 114 -5.84 -9.13 -1.49
CA ILE A 114 -4.94 -10.28 -1.41
C ILE A 114 -5.07 -10.86 0.00
N SER A 115 -5.12 -12.19 0.09
CA SER A 115 -5.01 -12.87 1.37
C SER A 115 -3.68 -13.64 1.40
N PHE A 116 -3.12 -13.84 2.58
CA PHE A 116 -1.82 -14.48 2.71
C PHE A 116 -1.72 -15.21 4.04
N ASP A 117 -0.86 -16.22 4.05
CA ASP A 117 -0.63 -17.05 5.26
C ASP A 117 0.52 -16.45 6.06
N MET A 118 0.18 -15.60 7.03
CA MET A 118 1.18 -14.91 7.86
C MET A 118 2.10 -15.90 8.58
N ASP A 119 1.52 -16.95 9.15
CA ASP A 119 2.30 -17.90 9.94
C ASP A 119 3.34 -18.62 9.07
N ALA A 120 2.94 -19.02 7.86
CA ALA A 120 3.85 -19.68 6.93
C ALA A 120 4.95 -18.73 6.46
N ILE A 121 4.60 -17.47 6.20
CA ILE A 121 5.58 -16.46 5.78
C ILE A 121 6.60 -16.21 6.89
N LYS A 122 6.13 -16.05 8.13
CA LYS A 122 7.00 -15.84 9.28
C LYS A 122 7.88 -17.08 9.56
N ALA A 123 7.31 -18.26 9.37
CA ALA A 123 8.04 -19.51 9.59
C ALA A 123 9.22 -19.63 8.62
N LYS A 124 9.16 -18.99 7.46
CA LYS A 124 10.26 -18.97 6.50
C LYS A 124 11.26 -17.83 6.75
N GLY A 125 11.05 -17.07 7.82
CA GLY A 125 11.98 -16.03 8.23
C GLY A 125 11.71 -14.65 7.66
N TYR A 126 10.56 -14.44 7.02
CA TYR A 126 10.21 -13.15 6.43
C TYR A 126 9.35 -12.32 7.36
N LEU A 127 9.49 -11.01 7.28
CA LEU A 127 8.63 -10.07 8.00
C LEU A 127 7.37 -9.82 7.16
N CYS A 128 6.25 -9.61 7.85
CA CYS A 128 4.98 -9.32 7.18
C CYS A 128 4.65 -7.82 7.14
N THR A 129 5.56 -6.96 7.59
CA THR A 129 5.39 -5.52 7.55
C THR A 129 5.00 -5.09 6.14
N THR A 130 3.90 -4.34 6.01
CA THR A 130 3.31 -4.01 4.71
C THR A 130 3.26 -2.50 4.50
N PRO A 131 4.21 -1.94 3.75
CA PRO A 131 4.15 -0.51 3.41
C PRO A 131 3.07 -0.23 2.37
N MET A 132 2.47 0.95 2.49
CA MET A 132 1.62 1.57 1.48
C MET A 132 2.32 2.85 1.05
N ILE A 133 2.80 2.86 -0.19
CA ILE A 133 3.64 3.94 -0.72
C ILE A 133 2.85 4.74 -1.75
N VAL A 134 2.93 6.06 -1.66
CA VAL A 134 2.39 6.97 -2.66
C VAL A 134 3.51 7.20 -3.68
N CYS A 135 3.47 6.47 -4.79
CA CYS A 135 4.57 6.50 -5.76
C CYS A 135 4.69 7.85 -6.46
N ASN A 136 3.59 8.58 -6.59
CA ASN A 136 3.59 9.91 -7.18
C ASN A 136 3.59 11.00 -6.09
N THR A 137 4.40 10.81 -5.06
CA THR A 137 4.55 11.77 -3.96
C THR A 137 4.78 13.20 -4.47
N ASP A 138 5.53 13.34 -5.56
CA ASP A 138 5.86 14.65 -6.12
C ASP A 138 4.66 15.40 -6.67
N ASP A 139 3.53 14.74 -6.89
CA ASP A 139 2.31 15.38 -7.32
C ASP A 139 1.54 16.04 -6.16
N TYR A 140 2.03 15.86 -4.94
CA TYR A 140 1.36 16.34 -3.73
C TYR A 140 2.26 17.30 -2.96
N LYS A 141 1.63 18.22 -2.22
CA LYS A 141 2.35 19.12 -1.32
C LYS A 141 2.82 18.39 -0.08
N ALA A 142 2.05 17.40 0.36
CA ALA A 142 2.36 16.68 1.57
C ALA A 142 1.70 15.29 1.56
N VAL A 143 2.38 14.33 2.19
CA VAL A 143 1.86 13.01 2.47
C VAL A 143 1.98 12.84 3.98
N LYS A 144 0.84 12.83 4.67
CA LYS A 144 0.81 12.96 6.14
C LYS A 144 0.21 11.74 6.81
N PRO A 145 1.00 10.98 7.58
CA PRO A 145 0.42 9.96 8.46
C PRO A 145 -0.47 10.65 9.50
N LEU A 146 -1.62 10.04 9.76
CA LEU A 146 -2.64 10.64 10.64
C LEU A 146 -2.71 10.02 12.02
N VAL A 147 -2.23 8.78 12.16
CA VAL A 147 -2.41 8.01 13.40
C VAL A 147 -1.16 7.21 13.73
N THR A 148 -1.09 6.76 14.97
CA THR A 148 -0.12 5.77 15.44
C THR A 148 -0.90 4.70 16.18
N GLY A 149 -0.27 3.54 16.43
CA GLY A 149 -0.88 2.47 17.20
C GLY A 149 -1.73 1.54 16.35
N THR A 150 -2.65 0.86 17.01
CA THR A 150 -3.48 -0.18 16.38
C THR A 150 -4.59 0.42 15.55
N VAL A 151 -4.78 -0.10 14.34
CA VAL A 151 -5.81 0.35 13.43
C VAL A 151 -6.57 -0.83 12.85
N LYS A 152 -7.76 -0.53 12.33
CA LYS A 152 -8.57 -1.50 11.57
C LYS A 152 -8.65 -1.06 10.13
N ALA A 153 -8.76 -2.03 9.22
CA ALA A 153 -8.88 -1.74 7.79
C ALA A 153 -9.99 -0.73 7.55
N GLY A 154 -9.71 0.27 6.72
CA GLY A 154 -10.65 1.34 6.40
C GLY A 154 -10.56 2.56 7.31
N GLN A 155 -9.91 2.45 8.47
CA GLN A 155 -9.70 3.59 9.36
C GLN A 155 -8.74 4.58 8.70
N ASP A 156 -9.04 5.88 8.75
CA ASP A 156 -8.19 6.88 8.10
C ASP A 156 -6.79 6.89 8.70
N ILE A 157 -5.76 6.66 7.89
CA ILE A 157 -4.38 6.59 8.36
C ILE A 157 -3.40 7.50 7.63
N LEU A 158 -3.73 7.92 6.40
CA LEU A 158 -2.80 8.70 5.59
C LEU A 158 -3.57 9.75 4.80
N HIS A 159 -3.09 10.98 4.82
CA HIS A 159 -3.68 12.07 4.04
C HIS A 159 -2.70 12.58 3.03
N VAL A 160 -3.13 12.74 1.79
CA VAL A 160 -2.34 13.36 0.73
C VAL A 160 -3.00 14.69 0.32
N GLU A 161 -2.19 15.69 0.05
CA GLU A 161 -2.73 17.00 -0.36
C GLU A 161 -1.76 17.80 -1.22
#